data_58ce2bb6fcc718e524e57bdeed3496fe
#
_entry.id   58ce2bb6fcc718e524e57bdeed3496fe
#
_cell.length_a   1.000
_cell.length_b   1.000
_cell.length_c   1.000
_cell.angle_alpha   90.00
_cell.angle_beta   90.00
_cell.angle_gamma   90.00
#
_symmetry.space_group_name_H-M   'P 1'
#
loop_
_entity.id
_entity.type
_entity.pdbx_description
1 polymer ?
#
loop_
_entity_poly.entity_id
_entity_poly.type
_entity_poly.pdbx_seq_one_letter_code
_entity_poly.pdbx_strand_id
1 'polypeptide(L)'
;MQQLVECVPNFSEGRDSSKIEHIISVIKNITGISVLDVSTGIDTNRTVVTFVGSISDIEEAAFQAIKIASEIIDMRRHSGTHARLGATDVCPFIPVNNVTMDDCIALSHRLAKRVGSQLSIPVYLYEDSAQILERKNLANIRYGEYEGLREKISNKSWIPDYGPSKFNE
;
A
#
# COMPACT_ATOMS: atom_id res chain seq x y z
N MET A 1 -27.18 -1.65 8.54
CA MET A 1 -26.02 -2.06 9.36
C MET A 1 -24.79 -1.45 8.73
N GLN A 2 -23.90 -0.86 9.53
CA GLN A 2 -22.72 -0.16 9.02
C GLN A 2 -21.72 -1.16 8.43
N GLN A 3 -21.25 -0.92 7.20
CA GLN A 3 -20.13 -1.64 6.61
C GLN A 3 -18.83 -1.15 7.23
N LEU A 4 -17.91 -2.07 7.55
CA LEU A 4 -16.63 -1.72 8.15
C LEU A 4 -15.51 -2.57 7.55
N VAL A 5 -14.49 -1.89 7.01
CA VAL A 5 -13.24 -2.48 6.51
C VAL A 5 -12.08 -1.92 7.33
N GLU A 6 -11.12 -2.77 7.65
CA GLU A 6 -9.83 -2.36 8.20
C GLU A 6 -8.81 -2.26 7.07
N CYS A 7 -7.97 -1.23 7.13
CA CYS A 7 -6.82 -1.06 6.24
C CYS A 7 -5.55 -0.91 7.08
N VAL A 8 -4.49 -1.63 6.69
CA VAL A 8 -3.23 -1.69 7.45
C VAL A 8 -2.02 -1.41 6.55
N PRO A 9 -1.93 -0.23 5.90
CA PRO A 9 -0.81 0.08 5.03
C PRO A 9 0.50 0.17 5.80
N ASN A 10 1.57 -0.22 5.09
CA ASN A 10 2.93 -0.11 5.57
C ASN A 10 3.69 0.90 4.69
N PHE A 11 4.27 1.90 5.33
CA PHE A 11 5.05 2.94 4.67
C PHE A 11 6.54 2.78 4.98
N SER A 12 7.39 2.99 3.98
CA SER A 12 8.85 2.89 4.08
C SER A 12 9.44 4.17 4.70
N GLU A 13 8.98 4.53 5.87
CA GLU A 13 9.48 5.63 6.70
C GLU A 13 9.21 5.30 8.18
N GLY A 14 10.23 5.34 9.00
CA GLY A 14 10.12 5.04 10.44
C GLY A 14 11.02 5.93 11.30
N ARG A 15 11.65 6.96 10.70
CA ARG A 15 12.65 7.82 11.35
C ARG A 15 12.28 9.29 11.35
N ASP A 16 11.66 9.77 10.27
CA ASP A 16 11.22 11.16 10.13
C ASP A 16 9.78 11.30 10.60
N SER A 17 9.61 11.79 11.84
CA SER A 17 8.29 11.96 12.47
C SER A 17 7.41 12.94 11.69
N SER A 18 7.98 13.94 11.02
CA SER A 18 7.20 14.93 10.28
C SER A 18 6.55 14.33 9.05
N LYS A 19 7.23 13.42 8.34
CA LYS A 19 6.67 12.65 7.23
C LYS A 19 5.58 11.69 7.69
N ILE A 20 5.85 10.98 8.80
CA ILE A 20 4.89 10.05 9.40
C ILE A 20 3.61 10.80 9.81
N GLU A 21 3.73 11.92 10.51
CA GLU A 21 2.60 12.76 10.91
C GLU A 21 1.82 13.29 9.71
N HIS A 22 2.51 13.65 8.62
CA HIS A 22 1.86 14.11 7.39
C HIS A 22 1.00 12.98 6.77
N ILE A 23 1.53 11.76 6.65
CA ILE A 23 0.77 10.60 6.16
C ILE A 23 -0.46 10.34 7.05
N ILE A 24 -0.28 10.35 8.39
CA ILE A 24 -1.36 10.13 9.34
C ILE A 24 -2.42 11.23 9.22
N SER A 25 -2.02 12.49 9.03
CA SER A 25 -2.94 13.62 8.93
C SER A 25 -3.87 13.52 7.73
N VAL A 26 -3.38 13.10 6.56
CA VAL A 26 -4.22 12.93 5.38
C VAL A 26 -5.23 11.80 5.55
N ILE A 27 -4.87 10.72 6.26
CA ILE A 27 -5.79 9.64 6.61
C ILE A 27 -6.89 10.16 7.55
N LYS A 28 -6.50 10.87 8.63
CA LYS A 28 -7.43 11.40 9.65
C LYS A 28 -8.39 12.46 9.10
N ASN A 29 -8.00 13.16 8.03
CA ASN A 29 -8.83 14.19 7.41
C ASN A 29 -9.97 13.63 6.57
N ILE A 30 -10.00 12.33 6.28
CA ILE A 30 -11.12 11.70 5.59
C ILE A 30 -12.24 11.43 6.58
N THR A 31 -13.38 12.06 6.34
CA THR A 31 -14.59 11.85 7.16
C THR A 31 -14.98 10.37 7.14
N GLY A 32 -15.35 9.81 8.29
CA GLY A 32 -15.72 8.40 8.40
C GLY A 32 -14.56 7.45 8.67
N ILE A 33 -13.32 7.95 8.74
CA ILE A 33 -12.14 7.16 9.10
C ILE A 33 -11.81 7.29 10.59
N SER A 34 -11.48 6.16 11.21
CA SER A 34 -10.92 6.09 12.56
C SER A 34 -9.55 5.43 12.51
N VAL A 35 -8.48 6.16 12.85
CA VAL A 35 -7.14 5.60 13.02
C VAL A 35 -7.08 4.92 14.38
N LEU A 36 -6.74 3.63 14.38
CA LEU A 36 -6.72 2.78 15.57
C LEU A 36 -5.31 2.66 16.17
N ASP A 37 -4.30 2.53 15.31
CA ASP A 37 -2.91 2.36 15.74
C ASP A 37 -1.92 2.96 14.75
N VAL A 38 -0.77 3.38 15.27
CA VAL A 38 0.40 3.80 14.50
C VAL A 38 1.64 3.20 15.14
N SER A 39 2.24 2.22 14.48
CA SER A 39 3.44 1.52 14.96
C SER A 39 4.63 1.87 14.06
N THR A 40 5.65 2.51 14.64
CA THR A 40 6.88 2.94 13.95
C THR A 40 8.08 2.13 14.40
N GLY A 41 8.95 1.73 13.47
CA GLY A 41 10.18 1.02 13.73
C GLY A 41 11.40 1.73 13.12
N ILE A 42 12.32 2.21 13.97
CA ILE A 42 13.53 2.92 13.53
C ILE A 42 14.47 1.99 12.76
N ASP A 43 14.68 0.76 13.24
CA ASP A 43 15.60 -0.22 12.61
C ASP A 43 15.02 -0.75 11.30
N THR A 44 13.71 -1.02 11.28
CA THR A 44 13.00 -1.43 10.06
C THR A 44 12.81 -0.29 9.08
N ASN A 45 12.92 0.96 9.55
CA ASN A 45 12.60 2.20 8.85
C ASN A 45 11.22 2.10 8.17
N ARG A 46 10.21 1.74 8.97
CA ARG A 46 8.86 1.45 8.52
C ARG A 46 7.84 1.93 9.54
N THR A 47 6.70 2.42 9.04
CA THR A 47 5.50 2.71 9.84
C THR A 47 4.32 1.90 9.34
N VAL A 48 3.62 1.27 10.26
CA VAL A 48 2.35 0.59 10.02
C VAL A 48 1.24 1.46 10.60
N VAL A 49 0.23 1.75 9.81
CA VAL A 49 -0.94 2.54 10.26
C VAL A 49 -2.17 1.65 10.12
N THR A 50 -2.91 1.48 11.20
CA THR A 50 -4.18 0.73 11.22
C THR A 50 -5.34 1.71 11.28
N PHE A 51 -6.26 1.64 10.34
CA PHE A 51 -7.47 2.46 10.35
C PHE A 51 -8.68 1.70 9.80
N VAL A 52 -9.87 2.16 10.18
CA VAL A 52 -11.15 1.54 9.81
C VAL A 52 -12.12 2.60 9.29
N GLY A 53 -13.03 2.16 8.42
CA GLY A 53 -14.09 3.00 7.87
C GLY A 53 -15.01 2.23 6.92
N SER A 54 -15.92 2.93 6.25
CA SER A 54 -16.71 2.35 5.17
C SER A 54 -15.84 2.02 3.95
N ILE A 55 -16.33 1.19 3.04
CA ILE A 55 -15.58 0.82 1.81
C ILE A 55 -15.14 2.07 1.03
N SER A 56 -16.02 3.06 0.88
CA SER A 56 -15.70 4.29 0.13
C SER A 56 -14.68 5.17 0.85
N ASP A 57 -14.82 5.33 2.16
CA ASP A 57 -13.95 6.18 2.95
C ASP A 57 -12.54 5.57 3.06
N ILE A 58 -12.47 4.24 3.22
CA ILE A 58 -11.21 3.48 3.20
C ILE A 58 -10.50 3.62 1.85
N GLU A 59 -11.20 3.51 0.72
CA GLU A 59 -10.60 3.68 -0.61
C GLU A 59 -9.97 5.07 -0.76
N GLU A 60 -10.68 6.11 -0.35
CA GLU A 60 -10.17 7.48 -0.41
C GLU A 60 -8.99 7.69 0.52
N ALA A 61 -9.08 7.25 1.77
CA ALA A 61 -8.00 7.39 2.76
C ALA A 61 -6.73 6.67 2.32
N ALA A 62 -6.86 5.43 1.82
CA ALA A 62 -5.74 4.66 1.30
C ALA A 62 -5.11 5.33 0.08
N PHE A 63 -5.92 5.85 -0.85
CA PHE A 63 -5.41 6.56 -2.03
C PHE A 63 -4.62 7.81 -1.64
N GLN A 64 -5.16 8.65 -0.74
CA GLN A 64 -4.46 9.87 -0.31
C GLN A 64 -3.17 9.54 0.45
N ALA A 65 -3.18 8.50 1.29
CA ALA A 65 -1.98 8.03 1.99
C ALA A 65 -0.89 7.54 1.03
N ILE A 66 -1.26 6.74 0.02
CA ILE A 66 -0.32 6.28 -1.03
C ILE A 66 0.24 7.46 -1.81
N LYS A 67 -0.63 8.41 -2.18
CA LYS A 67 -0.22 9.61 -2.91
C LYS A 67 0.82 10.40 -2.13
N ILE A 68 0.52 10.79 -0.89
CA ILE A 68 1.45 11.61 -0.11
C ILE A 68 2.74 10.84 0.21
N ALA A 69 2.67 9.53 0.50
CA ALA A 69 3.85 8.72 0.72
C ALA A 69 4.78 8.72 -0.50
N SER A 70 4.22 8.60 -1.71
CA SER A 70 5.01 8.65 -2.95
C SER A 70 5.65 10.02 -3.23
N GLU A 71 5.11 11.10 -2.67
CA GLU A 71 5.63 12.45 -2.85
C GLU A 71 6.75 12.78 -1.85
N ILE A 72 6.69 12.22 -0.62
CA ILE A 72 7.60 12.62 0.47
C ILE A 72 8.64 11.57 0.85
N ILE A 73 8.47 10.30 0.47
CA ILE A 73 9.42 9.22 0.76
C ILE A 73 10.30 8.97 -0.46
N ASP A 74 11.59 9.28 -0.36
CA ASP A 74 12.58 9.00 -1.41
C ASP A 74 13.18 7.60 -1.21
N MET A 75 12.70 6.63 -1.99
CA MET A 75 13.15 5.24 -1.90
C MET A 75 14.62 5.03 -2.30
N ARG A 76 15.22 5.92 -3.07
CA ARG A 76 16.65 5.87 -3.45
C ARG A 76 17.58 6.08 -2.24
N ARG A 77 17.05 6.71 -1.18
CA ARG A 77 17.76 7.03 0.07
C ARG A 77 17.31 6.15 1.24
N HIS A 78 16.32 5.29 1.01
CA HIS A 78 15.74 4.45 2.06
C HIS A 78 16.65 3.26 2.36
N SER A 79 16.87 3.01 3.66
CA SER A 79 17.51 1.80 4.17
C SER A 79 16.84 1.36 5.47
N GLY A 80 16.63 0.06 5.64
CA GLY A 80 16.03 -0.55 6.82
C GLY A 80 16.17 -2.07 6.76
N THR A 81 15.94 -2.76 7.87
CA THR A 81 16.08 -4.23 7.95
C THR A 81 14.87 -5.00 7.43
N HIS A 82 13.79 -4.31 7.07
CA HIS A 82 12.56 -4.91 6.55
C HIS A 82 12.52 -4.85 5.01
N ALA A 83 12.14 -5.96 4.37
CA ALA A 83 11.95 -6.03 2.92
C ALA A 83 10.83 -5.10 2.46
N ARG A 84 11.03 -4.37 1.36
CA ARG A 84 10.06 -3.39 0.82
C ARG A 84 10.22 -3.20 -0.68
N LEU A 85 9.13 -2.81 -1.35
CA LEU A 85 9.10 -2.52 -2.78
C LEU A 85 8.98 -1.04 -3.12
N GLY A 86 8.42 -0.22 -2.26
CA GLY A 86 8.17 1.17 -2.56
C GLY A 86 7.82 2.00 -1.32
N ALA A 87 7.51 3.27 -1.51
CA ALA A 87 7.14 4.21 -0.44
C ALA A 87 5.94 3.69 0.37
N THR A 88 4.92 3.14 -0.30
CA THR A 88 3.92 2.27 0.31
C THR A 88 4.23 0.84 -0.12
N ASP A 89 4.68 0.02 0.83
CA ASP A 89 5.10 -1.35 0.56
C ASP A 89 3.89 -2.29 0.38
N VAL A 90 2.91 -2.20 1.27
CA VAL A 90 1.65 -2.95 1.21
C VAL A 90 0.47 -2.10 1.67
N CYS A 91 -0.72 -2.43 1.17
CA CYS A 91 -1.98 -1.78 1.56
C CYS A 91 -3.10 -2.83 1.60
N PRO A 92 -3.15 -3.69 2.65
CA PRO A 92 -4.15 -4.74 2.79
C PRO A 92 -5.49 -4.20 3.27
N PHE A 93 -6.58 -4.87 2.83
CA PHE A 93 -7.94 -4.65 3.29
C PHE A 93 -8.48 -5.91 3.96
N ILE A 94 -9.05 -5.75 5.15
CA ILE A 94 -9.58 -6.84 5.97
C ILE A 94 -11.06 -6.58 6.23
N PRO A 95 -11.96 -7.54 5.92
CA PRO A 95 -13.38 -7.40 6.21
C PRO A 95 -13.63 -7.50 7.72
N VAL A 96 -14.33 -6.51 8.31
CA VAL A 96 -14.60 -6.47 9.76
C VAL A 96 -16.08 -6.68 10.05
N ASN A 97 -16.97 -5.90 9.42
CA ASN A 97 -18.40 -5.99 9.69
C ASN A 97 -19.23 -5.70 8.44
N ASN A 98 -20.19 -6.58 8.13
CA ASN A 98 -21.08 -6.46 6.95
C ASN A 98 -20.34 -6.22 5.62
N VAL A 99 -19.14 -6.75 5.50
CA VAL A 99 -18.27 -6.73 4.32
C VAL A 99 -17.72 -8.13 4.13
N THR A 100 -17.64 -8.59 2.91
CA THR A 100 -17.07 -9.89 2.54
C THR A 100 -15.62 -9.74 2.06
N MET A 101 -14.89 -10.85 1.93
CA MET A 101 -13.58 -10.85 1.29
C MET A 101 -13.70 -10.44 -0.19
N ASP A 102 -14.76 -10.84 -0.89
CA ASP A 102 -14.99 -10.43 -2.28
C ASP A 102 -15.16 -8.90 -2.41
N ASP A 103 -15.80 -8.24 -1.43
CA ASP A 103 -15.87 -6.77 -1.38
C ASP A 103 -14.48 -6.14 -1.22
N CYS A 104 -13.61 -6.73 -0.38
CA CYS A 104 -12.23 -6.28 -0.19
C CYS A 104 -11.38 -6.53 -1.44
N ILE A 105 -11.57 -7.65 -2.13
CA ILE A 105 -10.92 -7.92 -3.42
C ILE A 105 -11.35 -6.86 -4.45
N ALA A 106 -12.65 -6.60 -4.57
CA ALA A 106 -13.16 -5.56 -5.47
C ALA A 106 -12.62 -4.17 -5.13
N LEU A 107 -12.50 -3.84 -3.84
CA LEU A 107 -11.89 -2.61 -3.35
C LEU A 107 -10.40 -2.52 -3.75
N SER A 108 -9.64 -3.61 -3.57
CA SER A 108 -8.21 -3.63 -3.94
C SER A 108 -8.00 -3.39 -5.44
N HIS A 109 -8.84 -3.95 -6.29
CA HIS A 109 -8.82 -3.72 -7.74
C HIS A 109 -9.11 -2.26 -8.11
N ARG A 110 -10.13 -1.64 -7.47
CA ARG A 110 -10.47 -0.22 -7.72
C ARG A 110 -9.34 0.70 -7.31
N LEU A 111 -8.80 0.50 -6.09
CA LEU A 111 -7.68 1.29 -5.60
C LEU A 111 -6.44 1.10 -6.49
N ALA A 112 -6.08 -0.12 -6.83
CA ALA A 112 -4.92 -0.43 -7.68
C ALA A 112 -5.03 0.23 -9.06
N LYS A 113 -6.22 0.17 -9.67
CA LYS A 113 -6.49 0.86 -10.95
C LYS A 113 -6.32 2.38 -10.81
N ARG A 114 -6.86 2.98 -9.74
CA ARG A 114 -6.76 4.42 -9.47
C ARG A 114 -5.32 4.85 -9.24
N VAL A 115 -4.57 4.13 -8.40
CA VAL A 115 -3.15 4.37 -8.14
C VAL A 115 -2.33 4.26 -9.42
N GLY A 116 -2.50 3.19 -10.18
CA GLY A 116 -1.78 2.98 -11.43
C GLY A 116 -2.05 4.06 -12.47
N SER A 117 -3.31 4.51 -12.60
CA SER A 117 -3.71 5.48 -13.62
C SER A 117 -3.43 6.94 -13.23
N GLN A 118 -3.62 7.30 -11.95
CA GLN A 118 -3.51 8.70 -11.51
C GLN A 118 -2.13 9.05 -10.95
N LEU A 119 -1.45 8.09 -10.32
CA LEU A 119 -0.13 8.31 -9.72
C LEU A 119 1.01 7.71 -10.55
N SER A 120 0.70 6.94 -11.59
CA SER A 120 1.69 6.22 -12.40
C SER A 120 2.60 5.30 -11.58
N ILE A 121 2.04 4.67 -10.54
CA ILE A 121 2.73 3.72 -9.67
C ILE A 121 2.39 2.30 -10.14
N PRO A 122 3.39 1.43 -10.35
CA PRO A 122 3.17 0.01 -10.59
C PRO A 122 2.53 -0.66 -9.39
N VAL A 123 1.49 -1.47 -9.58
CA VAL A 123 0.78 -2.15 -8.49
C VAL A 123 0.67 -3.64 -8.77
N TYR A 124 1.04 -4.44 -7.77
CA TYR A 124 0.84 -5.88 -7.74
C TYR A 124 -0.26 -6.25 -6.75
N LEU A 125 -1.19 -7.08 -7.18
CA LEU A 125 -2.18 -7.69 -6.30
C LEU A 125 -1.61 -8.97 -5.67
N TYR A 126 -1.96 -9.24 -4.41
CA TYR A 126 -1.43 -10.37 -3.65
C TYR A 126 -2.50 -11.05 -2.80
N GLU A 127 -2.16 -12.18 -2.18
CA GLU A 127 -3.07 -13.02 -1.39
C GLU A 127 -4.35 -13.36 -2.17
N ASP A 128 -5.53 -13.10 -1.63
CA ASP A 128 -6.82 -13.45 -2.23
C ASP A 128 -7.14 -12.61 -3.48
N SER A 129 -6.53 -11.42 -3.64
CA SER A 129 -6.68 -10.59 -4.83
C SER A 129 -5.71 -10.95 -5.96
N ALA A 130 -4.72 -11.83 -5.72
CA ALA A 130 -3.70 -12.21 -6.69
C ALA A 130 -4.31 -12.83 -7.96
N GLN A 131 -3.90 -12.34 -9.13
CA GLN A 131 -4.36 -12.85 -10.43
C GLN A 131 -3.56 -14.03 -10.93
N ILE A 132 -2.34 -14.23 -10.41
CA ILE A 132 -1.49 -15.38 -10.72
C ILE A 132 -1.00 -16.04 -9.42
N LEU A 133 -0.80 -17.35 -9.47
CA LEU A 133 -0.50 -18.15 -8.29
C LEU A 133 0.77 -17.70 -7.54
N GLU A 134 1.80 -17.33 -8.28
CA GLU A 134 3.09 -16.88 -7.72
C GLU A 134 2.95 -15.62 -6.86
N ARG A 135 1.95 -14.76 -7.12
CA ARG A 135 1.69 -13.51 -6.39
C ARG A 135 0.84 -13.70 -5.13
N LYS A 136 0.26 -14.87 -4.91
CA LYS A 136 -0.41 -15.18 -3.63
C LYS A 136 0.54 -15.06 -2.45
N ASN A 137 1.81 -15.40 -2.64
CA ASN A 137 2.83 -15.21 -1.60
C ASN A 137 3.51 -13.85 -1.78
N LEU A 138 3.27 -12.93 -0.84
CA LEU A 138 3.86 -11.59 -0.82
C LEU A 138 5.40 -11.62 -0.84
N ALA A 139 6.04 -12.65 -0.27
CA ALA A 139 7.49 -12.80 -0.31
C ALA A 139 8.04 -12.91 -1.74
N ASN A 140 7.30 -13.56 -2.66
CA ASN A 140 7.67 -13.64 -4.07
C ASN A 140 7.63 -12.26 -4.75
N ILE A 141 6.62 -11.45 -4.39
CA ILE A 141 6.52 -10.08 -4.91
C ILE A 141 7.67 -9.23 -4.38
N ARG A 142 8.00 -9.34 -3.09
CA ARG A 142 9.09 -8.58 -2.45
C ARG A 142 10.50 -9.06 -2.84
N TYR A 143 10.63 -10.25 -3.44
CA TYR A 143 11.95 -10.76 -3.82
C TYR A 143 12.72 -9.79 -4.72
N GLY A 144 13.95 -9.46 -4.31
CA GLY A 144 14.80 -8.44 -4.93
C GLY A 144 14.57 -7.03 -4.41
N GLU A 145 13.53 -6.81 -3.65
CA GLU A 145 13.16 -5.54 -3.01
C GLU A 145 13.08 -4.36 -4.02
N TYR A 146 13.13 -3.13 -3.53
CA TYR A 146 13.14 -1.92 -4.37
C TYR A 146 14.32 -1.91 -5.35
N GLU A 147 15.48 -2.38 -4.91
CA GLU A 147 16.71 -2.41 -5.72
C GLU A 147 16.60 -3.34 -6.93
N GLY A 148 15.92 -4.47 -6.79
CA GLY A 148 15.67 -5.41 -7.89
C GLY A 148 14.43 -5.10 -8.73
N LEU A 149 13.61 -4.13 -8.33
CA LEU A 149 12.33 -3.85 -8.98
C LEU A 149 12.48 -3.42 -10.44
N ARG A 150 13.52 -2.66 -10.78
CA ARG A 150 13.80 -2.22 -12.17
C ARG A 150 13.97 -3.41 -13.12
N GLU A 151 14.72 -4.43 -12.70
CA GLU A 151 14.92 -5.65 -13.48
C GLU A 151 13.64 -6.50 -13.50
N LYS A 152 13.03 -6.69 -12.34
CA LYS A 152 11.80 -7.46 -12.18
C LYS A 152 10.68 -6.96 -13.09
N ILE A 153 10.37 -5.66 -13.09
CA ILE A 153 9.27 -5.08 -13.86
C ILE A 153 9.48 -5.18 -15.38
N SER A 154 10.74 -5.36 -15.82
CA SER A 154 11.09 -5.58 -17.23
C SER A 154 10.82 -7.02 -17.68
N ASN A 155 10.64 -7.95 -16.74
CA ASN A 155 10.33 -9.35 -17.03
C ASN A 155 8.84 -9.52 -17.33
N LYS A 156 8.51 -10.19 -18.44
CA LYS A 156 7.12 -10.44 -18.87
C LYS A 156 6.25 -11.12 -17.82
N SER A 157 6.83 -12.01 -16.97
CA SER A 157 6.12 -12.68 -15.88
C SER A 157 5.82 -11.75 -14.71
N TRP A 158 6.46 -10.58 -14.64
CA TRP A 158 6.32 -9.61 -13.57
C TRP A 158 5.78 -8.26 -14.03
N ILE A 159 5.05 -8.24 -15.16
CA ILE A 159 4.26 -7.06 -15.54
C ILE A 159 3.28 -6.74 -14.39
N PRO A 160 3.21 -5.48 -13.91
CA PRO A 160 2.26 -5.09 -12.88
C PRO A 160 0.79 -5.38 -13.27
N ASP A 161 -0.04 -5.67 -12.30
CA ASP A 161 -1.48 -5.85 -12.55
C ASP A 161 -2.13 -4.53 -12.95
N TYR A 162 -1.63 -3.40 -12.40
CA TYR A 162 -2.06 -2.04 -12.74
C TYR A 162 -0.87 -1.09 -12.76
N GLY A 163 -1.04 0.02 -13.50
CA GLY A 163 -0.02 1.04 -13.65
C GLY A 163 1.02 0.70 -14.73
N PRO A 164 2.08 1.49 -14.84
CA PRO A 164 3.07 1.35 -15.90
C PRO A 164 4.00 0.17 -15.67
N SER A 165 4.33 -0.56 -16.74
CA SER A 165 5.42 -1.56 -16.76
C SER A 165 6.79 -0.88 -16.87
N LYS A 166 6.98 0.19 -16.11
CA LYS A 166 8.21 1.00 -16.10
C LYS A 166 8.54 1.37 -14.67
N PHE A 167 9.81 1.21 -14.31
CA PHE A 167 10.30 1.61 -12.99
C PHE A 167 10.12 3.13 -12.79
N ASN A 168 9.54 3.50 -11.68
CA ASN A 168 9.41 4.87 -11.20
C ASN A 168 10.33 5.04 -9.98
N GLU A 169 11.20 6.06 -10.02
CA GLU A 169 12.15 6.36 -8.93
C GLU A 169 11.51 7.16 -7.82
#